data_0b2d1bd576e2c25a70eef18c67ae5a39
#
_entry.id   0b2d1bd576e2c25a70eef18c67ae5a39
#
_cell.length_a   1.000
_cell.length_b   1.000
_cell.length_c   1.000
_cell.angle_alpha   90.00
_cell.angle_beta   90.00
_cell.angle_gamma   90.00
#
_symmetry.space_group_name_H-M   'P 1'
#
loop_
_entity.id
_entity.type
_entity.pdbx_description
1 polymer ?
#
loop_
_entity_poly.entity_id
_entity_poly.type
_entity_poly.pdbx_seq_one_letter_code
_entity_poly.pdbx_strand_id
1 'polypeptide(L)'
;ETIKFAASVQYVTENSVKNYIEKIVKTYPKLNVCVGGKVTMNEGAMKYVKGENVFSTPSHNDEELSAGAALFIADQLTKNKKKEIVTNEKRKVNNSLSHIKEL
;
A
#
# COMPACT_ATOMS: atom_id res chain seq x y z
N GLU A 1 35.14 -16.36 11.89
CA GLU A 1 34.09 -16.19 12.92
C GLU A 1 33.09 -15.07 12.58
N THR A 2 33.55 -13.96 12.03
CA THR A 2 32.70 -12.85 11.60
C THR A 2 31.70 -13.30 10.54
N ILE A 3 32.12 -14.13 9.58
CA ILE A 3 31.26 -14.70 8.53
C ILE A 3 30.22 -15.63 9.15
N LYS A 4 30.59 -16.46 10.11
CA LYS A 4 29.65 -17.34 10.80
C LYS A 4 28.62 -16.56 11.61
N PHE A 5 29.05 -15.49 12.26
CA PHE A 5 28.14 -14.61 12.98
C PHE A 5 27.15 -13.93 12.04
N ALA A 6 27.63 -13.37 10.94
CA ALA A 6 26.78 -12.74 9.92
C ALA A 6 25.78 -13.74 9.33
N ALA A 7 26.22 -14.95 9.00
CA ALA A 7 25.35 -16.01 8.50
C ALA A 7 24.27 -16.41 9.52
N SER A 8 24.61 -16.46 10.81
CA SER A 8 23.67 -16.76 11.88
C SER A 8 22.62 -15.67 12.04
N VAL A 9 23.03 -14.40 11.99
CA VAL A 9 22.10 -13.26 12.05
C VAL A 9 21.17 -13.26 10.85
N GLN A 10 21.70 -13.53 9.66
CA GLN A 10 20.89 -13.62 8.44
C GLN A 10 19.88 -14.76 8.53
N TYR A 11 20.28 -15.92 9.00
CA TYR A 11 19.40 -17.07 9.20
C TYR A 11 18.25 -16.74 10.15
N VAL A 12 18.55 -16.12 11.29
CA VAL A 12 17.52 -15.72 12.25
C VAL A 12 16.60 -14.67 11.67
N THR A 13 17.12 -13.72 10.91
CA THR A 13 16.32 -12.68 10.24
C THR A 13 15.37 -13.30 9.23
N GLU A 14 15.86 -14.17 8.36
CA GLU A 14 15.03 -14.85 7.36
C GLU A 14 13.91 -15.68 7.99
N ASN A 15 14.24 -16.46 9.01
CA ASN A 15 13.23 -17.28 9.70
C ASN A 15 12.22 -16.45 10.48
N SER A 16 12.64 -15.37 11.09
CA SER A 16 11.74 -14.47 11.82
C SER A 16 10.73 -13.82 10.86
N VAL A 17 11.20 -13.31 9.73
CA VAL A 17 10.33 -12.73 8.70
C VAL A 17 9.38 -13.77 8.14
N LYS A 18 9.89 -14.94 7.79
CA LYS A 18 9.10 -16.06 7.27
C LYS A 18 7.97 -16.43 8.23
N ASN A 19 8.29 -16.69 9.49
CA ASN A 19 7.32 -17.09 10.50
C ASN A 19 6.28 -16.01 10.76
N TYR A 20 6.70 -14.76 10.79
CA TYR A 20 5.81 -13.62 11.00
C TYR A 20 4.81 -13.47 9.86
N ILE A 21 5.29 -13.51 8.63
CA ILE A 21 4.43 -13.40 7.44
C ILE A 21 3.48 -14.60 7.32
N GLU A 22 3.95 -15.81 7.54
CA GLU A 22 3.11 -17.00 7.53
C GLU A 22 1.98 -16.91 8.55
N LYS A 23 2.28 -16.41 9.74
CA LYS A 23 1.29 -16.20 10.79
C LYS A 23 0.24 -15.15 10.39
N ILE A 24 0.66 -14.05 9.79
CA ILE A 24 -0.25 -12.99 9.33
C ILE A 24 -1.16 -13.53 8.22
N VAL A 25 -0.60 -14.15 7.21
CA VAL A 25 -1.35 -14.70 6.07
C VAL A 25 -2.33 -15.78 6.51
N LYS A 26 -1.94 -16.61 7.46
CA LYS A 26 -2.81 -17.64 8.02
C LYS A 26 -3.97 -17.05 8.82
N THR A 27 -3.71 -15.98 9.58
CA THR A 27 -4.72 -15.30 10.41
C THR A 27 -5.68 -14.47 9.56
N TYR A 28 -5.16 -13.83 8.50
CA TYR A 28 -5.92 -12.92 7.64
C TYR A 28 -5.77 -13.28 6.15
N PRO A 29 -6.30 -14.43 5.72
CA PRO A 29 -6.04 -14.94 4.36
C PRO A 29 -6.63 -14.11 3.23
N LYS A 30 -7.57 -13.22 3.54
CA LYS A 30 -8.25 -12.38 2.53
C LYS A 30 -7.80 -10.92 2.53
N LEU A 31 -6.90 -10.54 3.44
CA LEU A 31 -6.42 -9.17 3.54
C LEU A 31 -5.17 -8.95 2.68
N ASN A 32 -5.08 -7.75 2.13
CA ASN A 32 -3.86 -7.30 1.50
C ASN A 32 -2.84 -6.92 2.57
N VAL A 33 -1.61 -7.36 2.39
CA VAL A 33 -0.49 -7.07 3.30
C VAL A 33 0.49 -6.17 2.58
N CYS A 34 0.79 -5.05 3.18
CA CYS A 34 1.81 -4.13 2.69
C CYS A 34 3.05 -4.22 3.57
N VAL A 35 4.21 -4.36 2.95
CA VAL A 35 5.50 -4.50 3.66
C VAL A 35 6.40 -3.34 3.27
N GLY A 36 6.96 -2.68 4.27
CA GLY A 36 7.87 -1.55 4.09
C GLY A 36 8.96 -1.53 5.16
N GLY A 37 9.92 -0.62 5.01
CA GLY A 37 11.02 -0.43 5.93
C GLY A 37 12.33 -1.09 5.49
N LYS A 38 13.38 -0.85 6.24
CA LYS A 38 14.75 -1.26 5.86
C LYS A 38 14.94 -2.77 5.73
N VAL A 39 14.20 -3.58 6.46
CA VAL A 39 14.26 -5.03 6.35
C VAL A 39 13.86 -5.51 4.96
N THR A 40 13.05 -4.74 4.23
CA THR A 40 12.66 -5.06 2.86
C THR A 40 13.82 -4.98 1.86
N MET A 41 14.93 -4.37 2.23
CA MET A 41 16.17 -4.39 1.44
C MET A 41 16.92 -5.72 1.54
N ASN A 42 16.57 -6.57 2.50
CA ASN A 42 17.18 -7.87 2.68
C ASN A 42 16.50 -8.88 1.73
N GLU A 43 17.12 -9.14 0.59
CA GLU A 43 16.58 -10.03 -0.44
C GLU A 43 16.34 -11.45 0.06
N GLY A 44 17.22 -11.95 0.93
CA GLY A 44 17.07 -13.26 1.53
C GLY A 44 15.82 -13.39 2.38
N ALA A 45 15.50 -12.36 3.15
CA ALA A 45 14.28 -12.30 3.95
C ALA A 45 13.05 -12.10 3.07
N MET A 46 13.15 -11.26 2.05
CA MET A 46 12.03 -10.91 1.18
C MET A 46 11.57 -12.04 0.26
N LYS A 47 12.40 -13.03 0.01
CA LYS A 47 11.97 -14.19 -0.80
C LYS A 47 10.83 -14.99 -0.16
N TYR A 48 10.63 -14.88 1.15
CA TYR A 48 9.50 -15.49 1.85
C TYR A 48 8.25 -14.61 1.89
N VAL A 49 8.38 -13.35 1.49
CA VAL A 49 7.29 -12.37 1.45
C VAL A 49 6.71 -12.37 0.04
N LYS A 50 6.13 -13.48 -0.35
CA LYS A 50 5.52 -13.66 -1.67
C LYS A 50 4.10 -14.18 -1.51
N GLY A 51 3.17 -13.57 -2.20
CA GLY A 51 1.78 -13.98 -2.23
C GLY A 51 0.99 -13.01 -3.11
N GLU A 52 -0.15 -13.42 -3.57
CA GLU A 52 -1.01 -12.61 -4.44
C GLU A 52 -1.48 -11.32 -3.75
N ASN A 53 -1.51 -11.33 -2.42
CA ASN A 53 -2.01 -10.22 -1.61
C ASN A 53 -0.90 -9.51 -0.82
N VAL A 54 0.36 -9.73 -1.17
CA VAL A 54 1.50 -9.11 -0.49
C VAL A 54 2.17 -8.10 -1.41
N PHE A 55 2.26 -6.87 -0.97
CA PHE A 55 2.83 -5.75 -1.72
C PHE A 55 4.00 -5.16 -0.95
N SER A 56 5.09 -4.90 -1.63
CA SER A 56 6.20 -4.14 -1.06
C SER A 56 6.21 -2.71 -1.61
N THR A 57 6.67 -1.77 -0.80
CA THR A 57 6.81 -0.39 -1.22
C THR A 57 7.94 -0.26 -2.24
N PRO A 58 7.81 0.65 -3.24
CA PRO A 58 8.84 0.82 -4.27
C PRO A 58 10.14 1.44 -3.75
N SER A 59 10.09 2.10 -2.62
CA SER A 59 11.26 2.65 -1.92
C SER A 59 11.43 1.95 -0.58
N HIS A 60 12.66 1.71 -0.16
CA HIS A 60 12.99 0.98 1.05
C HIS A 60 13.76 1.81 2.07
N ASN A 61 13.91 3.11 1.81
CA ASN A 61 14.67 4.06 2.64
C ASN A 61 13.75 5.10 3.30
N ASP A 62 14.33 6.05 3.99
CA ASP A 62 13.64 7.18 4.58
C ASP A 62 12.86 8.01 3.53
N GLU A 63 13.19 7.85 2.25
CA GLU A 63 12.47 8.42 1.11
C GLU A 63 11.02 7.91 0.99
N GLU A 64 10.69 6.80 1.62
CA GLU A 64 9.32 6.27 1.66
C GLU A 64 8.34 7.27 2.27
N LEU A 65 8.78 8.04 3.27
CA LEU A 65 7.95 9.04 3.92
C LEU A 65 7.53 10.15 2.95
N SER A 66 8.46 10.64 2.16
CA SER A 66 8.17 11.69 1.17
C SER A 66 7.33 11.15 0.01
N ALA A 67 7.62 9.93 -0.46
CA ALA A 67 6.81 9.27 -1.49
C ALA A 67 5.39 9.00 -1.00
N GLY A 68 5.24 8.51 0.24
CA GLY A 68 3.94 8.28 0.86
C GLY A 68 3.14 9.56 1.06
N ALA A 69 3.78 10.64 1.48
CA ALA A 69 3.13 11.94 1.61
C ALA A 69 2.63 12.46 0.26
N ALA A 70 3.44 12.34 -0.79
CA ALA A 70 3.05 12.75 -2.15
C ALA A 70 1.86 11.92 -2.67
N LEU A 71 1.89 10.60 -2.48
CA LEU A 71 0.79 9.71 -2.87
C LEU A 71 -0.50 10.00 -2.09
N PHE A 72 -0.39 10.30 -0.81
CA PHE A 72 -1.54 10.68 0.01
C PHE A 72 -2.21 11.95 -0.52
N ILE A 73 -1.43 12.99 -0.80
CA ILE A 73 -1.96 14.25 -1.35
C ILE A 73 -2.57 14.02 -2.74
N ALA A 74 -1.91 13.26 -3.61
CA ALA A 74 -2.44 12.91 -4.93
C ALA A 74 -3.79 12.19 -4.83
N ASP A 75 -3.92 11.24 -3.91
CA ASP A 75 -5.17 10.51 -3.65
C ASP A 75 -6.29 11.46 -3.17
N GLN A 76 -5.98 12.37 -2.24
CA GLN A 76 -6.94 13.36 -1.75
C GLN A 76 -7.42 14.30 -2.87
N LEU A 77 -6.52 14.81 -3.68
CA LEU A 77 -6.87 15.66 -4.82
C LEU A 77 -7.73 14.93 -5.84
N THR A 78 -7.43 13.68 -6.12
CA THR A 78 -8.21 12.85 -7.04
C THR A 78 -9.62 12.59 -6.52
N LYS A 79 -9.77 12.29 -5.23
CA LYS A 79 -11.07 12.11 -4.60
C LYS A 79 -11.91 13.38 -4.61
N ASN A 80 -11.32 14.53 -4.30
CA ASN A 80 -11.99 15.82 -4.32
C ASN A 80 -12.44 16.18 -5.74
N LYS A 81 -11.60 15.96 -6.74
CA LYS A 81 -11.95 16.19 -8.14
C LYS A 81 -13.13 15.33 -8.60
N LYS A 82 -13.15 14.05 -8.22
CA LYS A 82 -14.29 13.16 -8.51
C LYS A 82 -15.58 13.66 -7.86
N LYS A 83 -15.53 14.13 -6.62
CA LYS A 83 -16.68 14.72 -5.93
C LYS A 83 -17.21 15.97 -6.63
N GLU A 84 -16.34 16.86 -7.09
CA GLU A 84 -16.72 18.04 -7.86
C GLU A 84 -17.42 17.68 -9.17
N ILE A 85 -16.90 16.74 -9.93
CA ILE A 85 -17.49 16.28 -11.17
C ILE A 85 -18.90 15.74 -10.93
N VAL A 86 -19.08 14.87 -9.95
CA VAL A 86 -20.38 14.29 -9.59
C VAL A 86 -21.36 15.39 -9.17
N THR A 87 -20.94 16.34 -8.36
CA THR A 87 -21.76 17.47 -7.91
C THR A 87 -22.20 18.34 -9.08
N ASN A 88 -21.29 18.65 -10.01
CA ASN A 88 -21.59 19.45 -11.19
C ASN A 88 -22.57 18.73 -12.13
N GLU A 89 -22.42 17.44 -12.33
CA GLU A 89 -23.35 16.64 -13.11
C GLU A 89 -24.76 16.63 -12.50
N LYS A 90 -24.87 16.47 -11.19
CA LYS A 90 -26.15 16.56 -10.47
C LYS A 90 -26.79 17.92 -10.61
N ARG A 91 -26.03 19.00 -10.56
CA ARG A 91 -26.55 20.37 -10.80
C ARG A 91 -27.09 20.53 -12.20
N LYS A 92 -26.37 20.03 -13.21
CA LYS A 92 -26.83 20.07 -14.61
C LYS A 92 -28.16 19.35 -14.79
N VAL A 93 -28.30 18.16 -14.22
CA VAL A 93 -29.55 17.39 -14.28
C VAL A 93 -30.70 18.15 -13.61
N ASN A 94 -30.46 18.69 -12.40
CA ASN A 94 -31.46 19.45 -11.67
C ASN A 94 -31.94 20.71 -12.46
N ASN A 95 -31.00 21.43 -13.06
CA ASN A 95 -31.30 22.61 -13.88
C ASN A 95 -32.12 22.22 -15.11
N SER A 96 -31.83 21.12 -15.77
CA SER A 96 -32.58 20.59 -16.90
C SER A 96 -34.02 20.21 -16.50
N LEU A 97 -34.18 19.56 -15.35
CA LEU A 97 -35.51 19.20 -14.81
C LEU A 97 -36.34 20.42 -14.44
N SER A 98 -35.72 21.46 -13.84
CA SER A 98 -36.41 22.72 -13.55
C SER A 98 -36.91 23.40 -14.83
N HIS A 99 -36.12 23.36 -15.90
CA HIS A 99 -36.50 23.92 -17.21
C HIS A 99 -37.70 23.21 -17.83
N ILE A 100 -37.75 21.88 -17.70
CA ILE A 100 -38.88 21.06 -18.15
C ILE A 100 -40.15 21.39 -17.38
N LYS A 101 -40.07 21.65 -16.08
CA LYS A 101 -41.23 22.00 -15.24
C LYS A 101 -41.85 23.36 -15.56
N GLU A 102 -41.07 24.28 -16.11
CA GLU A 102 -41.54 25.60 -16.53
C GLU A 102 -42.28 25.58 -17.88
N LEU A 103 -42.13 24.50 -18.62
CA LEU A 103 -42.83 24.28 -19.88
C LEU A 103 -44.27 23.78 -19.64
#